data_700bca7618556d6e298250ef6878014e
#
_entry.id   700bca7618556d6e298250ef6878014e
#
_cell.length_a   1.000
_cell.length_b   1.000
_cell.length_c   1.000
_cell.angle_alpha   90.00
_cell.angle_beta   90.00
_cell.angle_gamma   90.00
#
_symmetry.space_group_name_H-M   'P 1'
#
loop_
_entity.id
_entity.type
_entity.pdbx_description
1 polymer ?
#
loop_
_entity_poly.entity_id
_entity_poly.type
_entity_poly.pdbx_seq_one_letter_code
_entity_poly.pdbx_strand_id
1 'polypeptide(L)'
;MKICVFDTETIDLEKCFVYNIGFCLFDTETAEIMLKEEYVIEQVWHNTALFETAYYANKKDYYSQCMRGRTIRLEKFGYVTQRMYRLFKEHEVTQAYAFNSPFDERVFAFNCEWFKCINPFDNIAVHDIRAYAVEYIGKTEEYKKACDENQWYTEKGNYGTTAEIFYRYIMNDKDFIESHTALDDSIIETAILLECIKRGAEYGQNYEVPKSLARTRTQMLEVYHNGEIVYERECNSIYKRQIKDTTKIYLKGE
;
A
#
# COMPACT_ATOMS: atom_id res chain seq x y z
N MET A 1 -3.33 -23.96 2.97
CA MET A 1 -4.12 -23.03 3.82
C MET A 1 -4.75 -21.98 2.92
N LYS A 2 -5.95 -21.49 3.28
CA LYS A 2 -6.61 -20.41 2.51
C LYS A 2 -6.58 -19.11 3.28
N ILE A 3 -6.25 -18.03 2.59
CA ILE A 3 -6.15 -16.68 3.14
C ILE A 3 -7.00 -15.71 2.32
N CYS A 4 -7.33 -14.57 2.91
CA CYS A 4 -7.96 -13.44 2.21
C CYS A 4 -6.94 -12.31 2.05
N VAL A 5 -6.83 -11.76 0.85
CA VAL A 5 -6.18 -10.46 0.62
C VAL A 5 -7.26 -9.47 0.23
N PHE A 6 -7.30 -8.30 0.87
CA PHE A 6 -8.38 -7.34 0.69
C PHE A 6 -7.87 -5.90 0.75
N ASP A 7 -8.61 -5.03 0.06
CA ASP A 7 -8.37 -3.59 0.07
C ASP A 7 -9.68 -2.83 0.11
N THR A 8 -9.63 -1.56 0.54
CA THR A 8 -10.78 -0.67 0.64
C THR A 8 -10.51 0.72 0.12
N GLU A 9 -11.43 1.24 -0.71
CA GLU A 9 -11.42 2.63 -1.10
C GLU A 9 -12.43 3.44 -0.29
N THR A 10 -11.99 4.57 0.26
CA THR A 10 -12.78 5.38 1.20
C THR A 10 -12.98 6.81 0.72
N ILE A 11 -13.98 7.49 1.27
CA ILE A 11 -14.27 8.89 0.96
C ILE A 11 -13.11 9.78 1.39
N ASP A 12 -12.62 9.57 2.62
CA ASP A 12 -11.47 10.28 3.18
C ASP A 12 -10.79 9.43 4.26
N LEU A 13 -9.64 9.90 4.74
CA LEU A 13 -8.86 9.20 5.74
C LEU A 13 -9.40 9.34 7.17
N GLU A 14 -10.27 10.31 7.43
CA GLU A 14 -10.79 10.60 8.77
C GLU A 14 -12.12 9.89 9.01
N LYS A 15 -13.11 10.11 8.13
CA LYS A 15 -14.46 9.53 8.26
C LYS A 15 -14.52 8.08 7.83
N CYS A 16 -13.58 7.65 6.97
CA CYS A 16 -13.42 6.26 6.55
C CYS A 16 -14.68 5.58 6.01
N PHE A 17 -15.66 6.33 5.46
CA PHE A 17 -16.78 5.71 4.76
C PHE A 17 -16.28 5.00 3.51
N VAL A 18 -16.45 3.69 3.48
CA VAL A 18 -16.00 2.86 2.37
C VAL A 18 -16.99 2.92 1.22
N TYR A 19 -16.48 3.12 -0.01
CA TYR A 19 -17.30 3.10 -1.21
C TYR A 19 -16.97 1.95 -2.17
N ASN A 20 -15.78 1.35 -2.04
CA ASN A 20 -15.39 0.19 -2.83
C ASN A 20 -14.64 -0.81 -1.94
N ILE A 21 -14.95 -2.07 -2.06
CA ILE A 21 -14.31 -3.19 -1.35
C ILE A 21 -13.95 -4.24 -2.39
N GLY A 22 -12.69 -4.63 -2.43
CA GLY A 22 -12.17 -5.73 -3.23
C GLY A 22 -11.47 -6.76 -2.37
N PHE A 23 -11.63 -8.03 -2.70
CA PHE A 23 -10.88 -9.08 -2.03
C PHE A 23 -10.67 -10.31 -2.91
N CYS A 24 -9.57 -11.00 -2.61
CA CYS A 24 -9.20 -12.28 -3.20
C CYS A 24 -9.14 -13.35 -2.11
N LEU A 25 -9.71 -14.53 -2.36
CA LEU A 25 -9.38 -15.74 -1.62
C LEU A 25 -8.27 -16.48 -2.36
N PHE A 26 -7.22 -16.78 -1.63
CA PHE A 26 -6.00 -17.35 -2.17
C PHE A 26 -5.65 -18.66 -1.45
N ASP A 27 -5.30 -19.69 -2.24
CA ASP A 27 -4.79 -20.95 -1.69
C ASP A 27 -3.25 -20.93 -1.65
N THR A 28 -2.69 -20.97 -0.45
CA THR A 28 -1.24 -20.91 -0.25
C THR A 28 -0.50 -22.17 -0.72
N GLU A 29 -1.20 -23.30 -0.92
CA GLU A 29 -0.60 -24.56 -1.36
C GLU A 29 -0.46 -24.61 -2.88
N THR A 30 -1.48 -24.14 -3.60
CA THR A 30 -1.45 -24.10 -5.08
C THR A 30 -0.89 -22.79 -5.62
N ALA A 31 -0.77 -21.76 -4.78
CA ALA A 31 -0.44 -20.38 -5.16
C ALA A 31 -1.44 -19.78 -6.16
N GLU A 32 -2.72 -20.13 -6.07
CA GLU A 32 -3.76 -19.69 -6.98
C GLU A 32 -4.82 -18.84 -6.27
N ILE A 33 -5.31 -17.82 -6.96
CA ILE A 33 -6.49 -17.08 -6.54
C ILE A 33 -7.73 -17.92 -6.88
N MET A 34 -8.42 -18.38 -5.84
CA MET A 34 -9.61 -19.21 -5.94
C MET A 34 -10.88 -18.42 -6.28
N LEU A 35 -10.97 -17.19 -5.77
CA LEU A 35 -12.14 -16.33 -5.89
C LEU A 35 -11.70 -14.87 -5.84
N LYS A 36 -12.38 -14.04 -6.63
CA LYS A 36 -12.26 -12.58 -6.61
C LYS A 36 -13.65 -11.97 -6.56
N GLU A 37 -13.86 -11.03 -5.65
CA GLU A 37 -15.11 -10.28 -5.59
C GLU A 37 -14.83 -8.80 -5.36
N GLU A 38 -15.62 -7.95 -6.03
CA GLU A 38 -15.57 -6.51 -5.89
C GLU A 38 -16.96 -5.92 -5.75
N TYR A 39 -17.08 -4.94 -4.85
CA TYR A 39 -18.33 -4.31 -4.51
C TYR A 39 -18.21 -2.79 -4.43
N VAL A 40 -19.15 -2.10 -5.05
CA VAL A 40 -19.45 -0.70 -4.73
C VAL A 40 -20.51 -0.66 -3.65
N ILE A 41 -20.32 0.18 -2.64
CA ILE A 41 -21.21 0.25 -1.47
C ILE A 41 -22.38 1.20 -1.74
N GLU A 42 -23.59 0.63 -1.80
CA GLU A 42 -24.84 1.30 -2.17
C GLU A 42 -25.10 2.56 -1.35
N GLN A 43 -24.88 2.52 -0.03
CA GLN A 43 -25.18 3.64 0.88
C GLN A 43 -24.32 4.87 0.59
N VAL A 44 -23.07 4.66 0.18
CA VAL A 44 -22.15 5.74 -0.17
C VAL A 44 -22.36 6.18 -1.62
N TRP A 45 -22.53 5.21 -2.52
CA TRP A 45 -22.74 5.47 -3.95
C TRP A 45 -23.94 6.34 -4.25
N HIS A 46 -25.08 6.07 -3.61
CA HIS A 46 -26.32 6.85 -3.79
C HIS A 46 -26.30 8.21 -3.07
N ASN A 47 -25.37 8.42 -2.14
CA ASN A 47 -25.14 9.72 -1.55
C ASN A 47 -24.13 10.50 -2.40
N THR A 48 -24.62 11.09 -3.50
CA THR A 48 -23.77 11.77 -4.48
C THR A 48 -22.91 12.87 -3.84
N ALA A 49 -23.49 13.65 -2.93
CA ALA A 49 -22.75 14.71 -2.24
C ALA A 49 -21.60 14.17 -1.38
N LEU A 50 -21.77 13.00 -0.78
CA LEU A 50 -20.72 12.32 -0.04
C LEU A 50 -19.67 11.72 -0.98
N PHE A 51 -20.10 11.01 -2.04
CA PHE A 51 -19.18 10.37 -2.99
C PHE A 51 -18.29 11.39 -3.73
N GLU A 52 -18.84 12.56 -4.06
CA GLU A 52 -18.09 13.64 -4.74
C GLU A 52 -16.97 14.23 -3.89
N THR A 53 -16.94 13.97 -2.58
CA THR A 53 -15.82 14.36 -1.71
C THR A 53 -14.68 13.34 -1.70
N ALA A 54 -14.85 12.17 -2.29
CA ALA A 54 -13.80 11.15 -2.34
C ALA A 54 -12.59 11.62 -3.14
N TYR A 55 -11.39 11.21 -2.71
CA TYR A 55 -10.16 11.54 -3.42
C TYR A 55 -10.19 11.05 -4.88
N TYR A 56 -10.77 9.86 -5.11
CA TYR A 56 -10.95 9.26 -6.43
C TYR A 56 -12.38 9.38 -6.97
N ALA A 57 -13.10 10.47 -6.65
CA ALA A 57 -14.46 10.73 -7.16
C ALA A 57 -14.53 10.75 -8.71
N ASN A 58 -13.43 11.08 -9.38
CA ASN A 58 -13.29 11.04 -10.85
C ASN A 58 -13.47 9.63 -11.45
N LYS A 59 -13.41 8.56 -10.65
CA LYS A 59 -13.67 7.18 -11.09
C LYS A 59 -15.16 6.80 -11.14
N LYS A 60 -16.07 7.71 -10.85
CA LYS A 60 -17.52 7.46 -10.87
C LYS A 60 -18.01 6.85 -12.18
N ASP A 61 -17.49 7.33 -13.31
CA ASP A 61 -17.86 6.80 -14.63
C ASP A 61 -17.33 5.38 -14.85
N TYR A 62 -16.12 5.09 -14.40
CA TYR A 62 -15.55 3.74 -14.42
C TYR A 62 -16.43 2.75 -13.65
N TYR A 63 -16.75 3.02 -12.38
CA TYR A 63 -17.61 2.17 -11.57
C TYR A 63 -19.00 2.02 -12.20
N SER A 64 -19.56 3.11 -12.77
CA SER A 64 -20.85 3.07 -13.46
C SER A 64 -20.83 2.14 -14.68
N GLN A 65 -19.73 2.12 -15.43
CA GLN A 65 -19.56 1.21 -16.57
C GLN A 65 -19.41 -0.24 -16.11
N CYS A 66 -18.58 -0.49 -15.10
CA CYS A 66 -18.37 -1.81 -14.53
C CYS A 66 -19.66 -2.41 -13.96
N MET A 67 -20.46 -1.63 -13.26
CA MET A 67 -21.76 -2.08 -12.74
C MET A 67 -22.75 -2.41 -13.87
N ARG A 68 -22.81 -1.59 -14.94
CA ARG A 68 -23.62 -1.91 -16.14
C ARG A 68 -23.14 -3.18 -16.84
N GLY A 69 -21.81 -3.39 -16.88
CA GLY A 69 -21.18 -4.60 -17.42
C GLY A 69 -21.28 -5.82 -16.50
N ARG A 70 -21.77 -5.64 -15.27
CA ARG A 70 -21.86 -6.68 -14.23
C ARG A 70 -20.50 -7.27 -13.80
N THR A 71 -19.42 -6.51 -13.96
CA THR A 71 -18.09 -6.88 -13.47
C THR A 71 -17.89 -6.48 -12.04
N ILE A 72 -18.58 -5.44 -11.56
CA ILE A 72 -18.63 -5.00 -10.16
C ILE A 72 -20.09 -5.00 -9.71
N ARG A 73 -20.35 -5.38 -8.47
CA ARG A 73 -21.70 -5.41 -7.89
C ARG A 73 -21.93 -4.20 -6.99
N LEU A 74 -23.11 -3.59 -7.10
CA LEU A 74 -23.59 -2.57 -6.16
C LEU A 74 -24.37 -3.27 -5.06
N GLU A 75 -23.88 -3.20 -3.83
CA GLU A 75 -24.46 -3.92 -2.70
C GLU A 75 -24.40 -3.09 -1.41
N LYS A 76 -25.27 -3.41 -0.47
CA LYS A 76 -25.22 -2.83 0.88
C LYS A 76 -24.01 -3.35 1.64
N PHE A 77 -23.39 -2.50 2.42
CA PHE A 77 -22.21 -2.86 3.21
C PHE A 77 -22.44 -4.11 4.07
N GLY A 78 -23.58 -4.19 4.77
CA GLY A 78 -23.92 -5.38 5.58
C GLY A 78 -24.11 -6.67 4.77
N TYR A 79 -24.50 -6.60 3.49
CA TYR A 79 -24.49 -7.76 2.60
C TYR A 79 -23.06 -8.22 2.31
N VAL A 80 -22.17 -7.28 2.00
CA VAL A 80 -20.76 -7.57 1.68
C VAL A 80 -20.06 -8.22 2.88
N THR A 81 -20.18 -7.64 4.07
CA THR A 81 -19.57 -8.20 5.29
C THR A 81 -20.12 -9.59 5.61
N GLN A 82 -21.42 -9.83 5.43
CA GLN A 82 -22.01 -11.15 5.62
C GLN A 82 -21.57 -12.16 4.55
N ARG A 83 -21.34 -11.71 3.31
CA ARG A 83 -20.78 -12.54 2.23
C ARG A 83 -19.35 -12.97 2.56
N MET A 84 -18.49 -12.01 2.96
CA MET A 84 -17.13 -12.31 3.40
C MET A 84 -17.12 -13.29 4.58
N TYR A 85 -17.91 -13.04 5.61
CA TYR A 85 -18.02 -13.94 6.78
C TYR A 85 -18.40 -15.37 6.40
N ARG A 86 -19.36 -15.54 5.47
CA ARG A 86 -19.74 -16.87 4.98
C ARG A 86 -18.63 -17.55 4.22
N LEU A 87 -17.95 -16.81 3.33
CA LEU A 87 -16.82 -17.32 2.57
C LEU A 87 -15.66 -17.72 3.49
N PHE A 88 -15.37 -16.92 4.53
CA PHE A 88 -14.32 -17.26 5.48
C PHE A 88 -14.62 -18.56 6.23
N LYS A 89 -15.88 -18.77 6.60
CA LYS A 89 -16.29 -20.05 7.20
C LYS A 89 -16.26 -21.22 6.22
N GLU A 90 -16.75 -21.04 5.00
CA GLU A 90 -16.83 -22.07 3.97
C GLU A 90 -15.42 -22.56 3.55
N HIS A 91 -14.47 -21.63 3.47
CA HIS A 91 -13.11 -21.91 3.05
C HIS A 91 -12.10 -22.04 4.20
N GLU A 92 -12.58 -22.03 5.45
CA GLU A 92 -11.74 -22.12 6.65
C GLU A 92 -10.60 -21.07 6.67
N VAL A 93 -10.91 -19.83 6.25
CA VAL A 93 -9.98 -18.72 6.26
C VAL A 93 -9.76 -18.27 7.71
N THR A 94 -8.51 -18.29 8.15
CA THR A 94 -8.11 -17.87 9.52
C THR A 94 -7.18 -16.67 9.53
N GLN A 95 -6.70 -16.27 8.35
CA GLN A 95 -5.79 -15.14 8.19
C GLN A 95 -6.22 -14.26 7.02
N ALA A 96 -6.12 -12.95 7.20
CA ALA A 96 -6.33 -11.96 6.16
C ALA A 96 -5.12 -11.01 6.07
N TYR A 97 -4.97 -10.40 4.92
CA TYR A 97 -3.83 -9.54 4.60
C TYR A 97 -4.32 -8.30 3.85
N ALA A 98 -3.73 -7.14 4.17
CA ALA A 98 -3.92 -5.89 3.44
C ALA A 98 -2.63 -5.05 3.48
N PHE A 99 -2.43 -4.18 2.52
CA PHE A 99 -1.28 -3.28 2.53
C PHE A 99 -1.56 -2.07 3.43
N ASN A 100 -0.78 -1.92 4.50
CA ASN A 100 -1.07 -0.98 5.59
C ASN A 100 -2.37 -1.33 6.33
N SER A 101 -2.54 -2.60 6.70
CA SER A 101 -3.76 -3.20 7.27
C SER A 101 -4.39 -2.42 8.43
N PRO A 102 -3.67 -1.68 9.29
CA PRO A 102 -4.31 -0.89 10.35
C PRO A 102 -5.30 0.14 9.83
N PHE A 103 -5.15 0.60 8.58
CA PHE A 103 -6.11 1.48 7.95
C PHE A 103 -7.41 0.73 7.63
N ASP A 104 -7.32 -0.38 6.92
CA ASP A 104 -8.48 -1.17 6.48
C ASP A 104 -9.24 -1.80 7.65
N GLU A 105 -8.52 -2.26 8.67
CA GLU A 105 -9.12 -2.73 9.93
C GLU A 105 -9.98 -1.65 10.58
N ARG A 106 -9.47 -0.40 10.64
CA ARG A 106 -10.22 0.75 11.16
C ARG A 106 -11.42 1.08 10.26
N VAL A 107 -11.26 1.00 8.94
CA VAL A 107 -12.36 1.19 7.97
C VAL A 107 -13.48 0.19 8.23
N PHE A 108 -13.17 -1.10 8.33
CA PHE A 108 -14.17 -2.12 8.62
C PHE A 108 -14.83 -1.92 9.99
N ALA A 109 -14.05 -1.69 11.04
CA ALA A 109 -14.59 -1.45 12.38
C ALA A 109 -15.56 -0.26 12.41
N PHE A 110 -15.18 0.88 11.82
CA PHE A 110 -16.02 2.07 11.72
C PHE A 110 -17.32 1.80 10.95
N ASN A 111 -17.24 1.21 9.77
CA ASN A 111 -18.42 0.97 8.93
C ASN A 111 -19.34 -0.12 9.51
N CYS A 112 -18.79 -1.16 10.15
CA CYS A 112 -19.57 -2.17 10.84
C CYS A 112 -20.37 -1.57 12.01
N GLU A 113 -19.75 -0.70 12.81
CA GLU A 113 -20.42 0.03 13.89
C GLU A 113 -21.52 0.95 13.34
N TRP A 114 -21.21 1.74 12.30
CA TRP A 114 -22.11 2.70 11.70
C TRP A 114 -23.34 2.04 11.06
N PHE A 115 -23.14 0.98 10.28
CA PHE A 115 -24.21 0.27 9.58
C PHE A 115 -24.83 -0.87 10.41
N LYS A 116 -24.36 -1.08 11.65
CA LYS A 116 -24.83 -2.09 12.60
C LYS A 116 -24.83 -3.50 11.99
N CYS A 117 -23.70 -3.91 11.47
CA CYS A 117 -23.51 -5.23 10.88
C CYS A 117 -22.27 -5.94 11.48
N ILE A 118 -22.12 -7.21 11.14
CA ILE A 118 -20.98 -8.02 11.63
C ILE A 118 -19.68 -7.53 11.00
N ASN A 119 -18.58 -7.57 11.76
CA ASN A 119 -17.25 -7.42 11.19
C ASN A 119 -16.74 -8.83 10.79
N PRO A 120 -16.44 -9.07 9.50
CA PRO A 120 -15.99 -10.39 9.05
C PRO A 120 -14.63 -10.79 9.63
N PHE A 121 -13.87 -9.84 10.16
CA PHE A 121 -12.51 -10.04 10.70
C PHE A 121 -12.47 -10.27 12.22
N ASP A 122 -13.61 -10.24 12.95
CA ASP A 122 -13.59 -10.37 14.43
C ASP A 122 -12.84 -11.61 14.97
N ASN A 123 -12.74 -12.68 14.17
CA ASN A 123 -12.02 -13.90 14.54
C ASN A 123 -10.96 -14.29 13.49
N ILE A 124 -10.48 -13.33 12.74
CA ILE A 124 -9.48 -13.50 11.69
C ILE A 124 -8.24 -12.70 12.10
N ALA A 125 -7.08 -13.31 12.06
CA ALA A 125 -5.83 -12.57 12.22
C ALA A 125 -5.54 -11.75 10.95
N VAL A 126 -5.40 -10.43 11.11
CA VAL A 126 -5.08 -9.52 9.99
C VAL A 126 -3.61 -9.15 10.05
N HIS A 127 -2.92 -9.25 8.92
CA HIS A 127 -1.49 -9.01 8.78
C HIS A 127 -1.19 -7.92 7.75
N ASP A 128 -0.17 -7.12 8.01
CA ASP A 128 0.22 -5.99 7.16
C ASP A 128 1.23 -6.40 6.08
N ILE A 129 0.79 -6.47 4.81
CA ILE A 129 1.64 -6.79 3.65
C ILE A 129 2.80 -5.79 3.53
N ARG A 130 2.59 -4.51 3.88
CA ARG A 130 3.65 -3.51 3.86
C ARG A 130 4.80 -3.89 4.80
N ALA A 131 4.49 -4.46 5.95
CA ALA A 131 5.50 -4.92 6.90
C ALA A 131 6.35 -6.05 6.30
N TYR A 132 5.70 -7.02 5.64
CA TYR A 132 6.39 -8.08 4.88
C TYR A 132 7.26 -7.50 3.76
N ALA A 133 6.71 -6.61 2.95
CA ALA A 133 7.41 -6.02 1.81
C ALA A 133 8.65 -5.22 2.26
N VAL A 134 8.54 -4.44 3.33
CA VAL A 134 9.69 -3.70 3.86
C VAL A 134 10.76 -4.65 4.38
N GLU A 135 10.37 -5.72 5.09
CA GLU A 135 11.32 -6.67 5.67
C GLU A 135 12.08 -7.47 4.61
N TYR A 136 11.37 -8.06 3.64
CA TYR A 136 11.93 -9.02 2.69
C TYR A 136 12.35 -8.42 1.34
N ILE A 137 11.85 -7.24 1.00
CA ILE A 137 12.17 -6.55 -0.25
C ILE A 137 12.88 -5.22 0.06
N GLY A 138 12.24 -4.34 0.80
CA GLY A 138 12.66 -2.95 1.00
C GLY A 138 14.04 -2.79 1.63
N LYS A 139 14.42 -3.69 2.54
CA LYS A 139 15.74 -3.66 3.21
C LYS A 139 16.89 -4.18 2.35
N THR A 140 16.60 -4.83 1.21
CA THR A 140 17.64 -5.38 0.32
C THR A 140 18.40 -4.27 -0.42
N GLU A 141 19.67 -4.52 -0.71
CA GLU A 141 20.48 -3.56 -1.46
C GLU A 141 20.03 -3.44 -2.92
N GLU A 142 19.50 -4.53 -3.49
CA GLU A 142 18.94 -4.56 -4.84
C GLU A 142 17.73 -3.64 -4.98
N TYR A 143 16.82 -3.65 -4.01
CA TYR A 143 15.66 -2.75 -3.99
C TYR A 143 16.08 -1.29 -3.83
N LYS A 144 17.00 -1.01 -2.91
CA LYS A 144 17.53 0.35 -2.70
C LYS A 144 18.20 0.88 -3.96
N LYS A 145 19.00 0.05 -4.63
CA LYS A 145 19.62 0.39 -5.91
C LYS A 145 18.59 0.70 -6.98
N ALA A 146 17.55 -0.14 -7.12
CA ALA A 146 16.45 0.13 -8.05
C ALA A 146 15.71 1.44 -7.73
N CYS A 147 15.48 1.74 -6.45
CA CYS A 147 14.93 3.03 -6.03
C CYS A 147 15.84 4.21 -6.39
N ASP A 148 17.16 4.08 -6.26
CA ASP A 148 18.13 5.12 -6.62
C ASP A 148 18.15 5.34 -8.15
N GLU A 149 18.13 4.27 -8.93
CA GLU A 149 18.12 4.33 -10.40
C GLU A 149 16.84 4.95 -10.97
N ASN A 150 15.69 4.69 -10.34
CA ASN A 150 14.37 5.17 -10.79
C ASN A 150 13.84 6.38 -10.00
N GLN A 151 14.60 6.89 -9.03
CA GLN A 151 14.21 8.01 -8.16
C GLN A 151 12.90 7.74 -7.37
N TRP A 152 12.67 6.50 -6.98
CA TRP A 152 11.49 6.10 -6.21
C TRP A 152 11.65 6.49 -4.73
N TYR A 153 11.39 7.77 -4.45
CA TYR A 153 11.55 8.34 -3.13
C TYR A 153 10.26 8.96 -2.61
N THR A 154 10.12 8.97 -1.31
CA THR A 154 9.10 9.79 -0.65
C THR A 154 9.46 11.27 -0.76
N GLU A 155 8.49 12.17 -0.51
CA GLU A 155 8.74 13.63 -0.44
C GLU A 155 9.86 14.00 0.55
N LYS A 156 10.06 13.20 1.59
CA LYS A 156 11.14 13.35 2.58
C LYS A 156 12.46 12.76 2.09
N GLY A 157 12.48 12.19 0.89
CA GLY A 157 13.63 11.60 0.23
C GLY A 157 14.11 10.27 0.83
N ASN A 158 13.29 9.56 1.55
CA ASN A 158 13.52 8.17 1.92
C ASN A 158 13.13 7.26 0.75
N TYR A 159 13.56 6.00 0.77
CA TYR A 159 13.11 5.02 -0.21
C TYR A 159 11.59 4.86 -0.15
N GLY A 160 10.95 4.75 -1.30
CA GLY A 160 9.51 4.53 -1.40
C GLY A 160 9.11 3.18 -0.81
N THR A 161 7.92 3.11 -0.21
CA THR A 161 7.37 1.89 0.38
C THR A 161 5.86 1.79 0.17
N THR A 162 5.37 2.25 -0.98
CA THR A 162 3.98 2.06 -1.42
C THR A 162 3.83 0.72 -2.15
N ALA A 163 2.61 0.20 -2.25
CA ALA A 163 2.31 -1.02 -2.99
C ALA A 163 2.75 -0.88 -4.45
N GLU A 164 2.44 0.26 -5.08
CA GLU A 164 2.84 0.58 -6.46
C GLU A 164 4.36 0.45 -6.68
N ILE A 165 5.18 1.01 -5.78
CA ILE A 165 6.64 0.97 -5.94
C ILE A 165 7.19 -0.45 -5.75
N PHE A 166 6.68 -1.20 -4.78
CA PHE A 166 7.06 -2.60 -4.61
C PHE A 166 6.66 -3.44 -5.83
N TYR A 167 5.46 -3.22 -6.36
CA TYR A 167 4.98 -3.93 -7.54
C TYR A 167 5.80 -3.60 -8.79
N ARG A 168 6.13 -2.31 -9.02
CA ARG A 168 7.06 -1.88 -10.07
C ARG A 168 8.38 -2.64 -10.01
N TYR A 169 8.94 -2.75 -8.82
CA TYR A 169 10.20 -3.47 -8.61
C TYR A 169 10.07 -4.97 -8.90
N ILE A 170 9.02 -5.61 -8.39
CA ILE A 170 8.79 -7.05 -8.55
C ILE A 170 8.58 -7.42 -10.01
N MET A 171 7.78 -6.63 -10.72
CA MET A 171 7.43 -6.87 -12.11
C MET A 171 8.47 -6.32 -13.10
N ASN A 172 9.48 -5.59 -12.61
CA ASN A 172 10.44 -4.86 -13.43
C ASN A 172 9.75 -3.92 -14.44
N ASP A 173 8.65 -3.30 -14.01
CA ASP A 173 7.84 -2.36 -14.80
C ASP A 173 7.82 -0.99 -14.11
N LYS A 174 8.78 -0.13 -14.49
CA LYS A 174 8.93 1.22 -13.90
C LYS A 174 7.77 2.16 -14.21
N ASP A 175 7.02 1.88 -15.26
CA ASP A 175 5.95 2.74 -15.78
C ASP A 175 4.56 2.29 -15.29
N PHE A 176 4.48 1.20 -14.54
CA PHE A 176 3.25 0.72 -13.93
C PHE A 176 2.61 1.82 -13.06
N ILE A 177 1.30 1.99 -13.19
CA ILE A 177 0.49 2.90 -12.37
C ILE A 177 -0.64 2.09 -11.74
N GLU A 178 -0.76 2.18 -10.44
CA GLU A 178 -1.83 1.54 -9.67
C GLU A 178 -3.20 2.07 -10.09
N SER A 179 -4.16 1.16 -10.25
CA SER A 179 -5.49 1.53 -10.72
C SER A 179 -6.31 2.22 -9.62
N HIS A 180 -5.95 2.04 -8.34
CA HIS A 180 -6.72 2.45 -7.17
C HIS A 180 -8.17 2.00 -7.24
N THR A 181 -8.38 0.73 -7.50
CA THR A 181 -9.65 0.04 -7.33
C THR A 181 -9.40 -1.14 -6.40
N ALA A 182 -10.27 -1.33 -5.42
CA ALA A 182 -9.98 -2.23 -4.31
C ALA A 182 -9.67 -3.68 -4.74
N LEU A 183 -10.26 -4.18 -5.83
CA LEU A 183 -9.94 -5.52 -6.31
C LEU A 183 -8.57 -5.57 -7.01
N ASP A 184 -8.26 -4.63 -7.89
CA ASP A 184 -6.97 -4.63 -8.57
C ASP A 184 -5.84 -4.45 -7.55
N ASP A 185 -6.04 -3.59 -6.55
CA ASP A 185 -5.06 -3.34 -5.50
C ASP A 185 -4.87 -4.61 -4.63
N SER A 186 -5.94 -5.33 -4.26
CA SER A 186 -5.82 -6.61 -3.58
C SER A 186 -5.08 -7.70 -4.40
N ILE A 187 -5.17 -7.67 -5.74
CA ILE A 187 -4.40 -8.57 -6.63
C ILE A 187 -2.92 -8.19 -6.63
N ILE A 188 -2.59 -6.91 -6.74
CA ILE A 188 -1.22 -6.39 -6.66
C ILE A 188 -0.60 -6.75 -5.32
N GLU A 189 -1.31 -6.54 -4.23
CA GLU A 189 -0.90 -6.87 -2.87
C GLU A 189 -0.67 -8.38 -2.67
N THR A 190 -1.52 -9.22 -3.30
CA THR A 190 -1.30 -10.67 -3.33
C THR A 190 0.04 -11.01 -4.01
N ALA A 191 0.38 -10.36 -5.12
CA ALA A 191 1.66 -10.58 -5.79
C ALA A 191 2.85 -10.14 -4.92
N ILE A 192 2.72 -9.03 -4.20
CA ILE A 192 3.75 -8.55 -3.26
C ILE A 192 3.94 -9.56 -2.12
N LEU A 193 2.85 -10.03 -1.50
CA LEU A 193 2.90 -11.03 -0.43
C LEU A 193 3.60 -12.31 -0.92
N LEU A 194 3.22 -12.81 -2.10
CA LEU A 194 3.83 -14.01 -2.68
C LEU A 194 5.34 -13.85 -2.93
N GLU A 195 5.76 -12.69 -3.38
CA GLU A 195 7.19 -12.43 -3.56
C GLU A 195 7.92 -12.42 -2.20
N CYS A 196 7.31 -11.88 -1.14
CA CYS A 196 7.87 -11.96 0.21
C CYS A 196 8.00 -13.42 0.69
N ILE A 197 6.98 -14.25 0.45
CA ILE A 197 7.01 -15.69 0.78
C ILE A 197 8.12 -16.42 0.02
N LYS A 198 8.28 -16.15 -1.27
CA LYS A 198 9.40 -16.71 -2.08
C LYS A 198 10.78 -16.31 -1.52
N ARG A 199 10.88 -15.14 -0.89
CA ARG A 199 12.11 -14.64 -0.23
C ARG A 199 12.31 -15.17 1.19
N GLY A 200 11.44 -16.05 1.66
CA GLY A 200 11.55 -16.72 2.95
C GLY A 200 10.67 -16.15 4.06
N ALA A 201 9.72 -15.29 3.74
CA ALA A 201 8.69 -14.92 4.71
C ALA A 201 7.75 -16.11 5.00
N GLU A 202 7.16 -16.13 6.18
CA GLU A 202 6.19 -17.14 6.57
C GLU A 202 4.81 -16.48 6.76
N TYR A 203 3.75 -17.17 6.34
CA TYR A 203 2.39 -16.71 6.58
C TYR A 203 2.09 -16.62 8.09
N GLY A 204 1.32 -15.61 8.48
CA GLY A 204 0.89 -15.42 9.87
C GLY A 204 1.93 -14.76 10.79
N GLN A 205 3.08 -14.36 10.27
CA GLN A 205 4.06 -13.62 11.04
C GLN A 205 3.72 -12.13 11.11
N ASN A 206 4.09 -11.50 12.23
CA ASN A 206 3.97 -10.06 12.39
C ASN A 206 5.36 -9.43 12.31
N TYR A 207 5.51 -8.47 11.43
CA TYR A 207 6.74 -7.68 11.27
C TYR A 207 6.48 -6.24 11.67
N GLU A 208 7.49 -5.59 12.24
CA GLU A 208 7.40 -4.16 12.55
C GLU A 208 7.46 -3.34 11.27
N VAL A 209 6.48 -2.46 11.08
CA VAL A 209 6.50 -1.48 9.99
C VAL A 209 7.35 -0.29 10.40
N PRO A 210 8.53 -0.07 9.82
CA PRO A 210 9.30 1.11 10.12
C PRO A 210 8.56 2.35 9.61
N LYS A 211 8.65 3.46 10.36
CA LYS A 211 8.06 4.75 9.94
C LYS A 211 8.58 5.24 8.60
N SER A 212 9.77 4.86 8.21
CA SER A 212 10.39 5.15 6.92
C SER A 212 11.55 4.20 6.66
N LEU A 213 11.78 3.87 5.40
CA LEU A 213 13.00 3.20 4.96
C LEU A 213 14.05 4.28 4.66
N ALA A 214 14.90 4.54 5.66
CA ALA A 214 15.86 5.64 5.60
C ALA A 214 16.89 5.43 4.47
N ARG A 215 17.17 6.50 3.73
CA ARG A 215 18.23 6.54 2.73
C ARG A 215 19.45 7.22 3.33
N THR A 216 20.60 6.52 3.33
CA THR A 216 21.88 7.14 3.64
C THR A 216 22.34 7.93 2.41
N ARG A 217 22.67 9.20 2.60
CA ARG A 217 23.15 10.07 1.52
C ARG A 217 24.55 10.48 1.82
N THR A 218 25.34 10.39 0.79
CA THR A 218 26.68 10.98 0.80
C THR A 218 26.58 12.41 0.29
N GLN A 219 27.03 13.37 1.07
CA GLN A 219 27.16 14.77 0.67
C GLN A 219 28.62 15.13 0.56
N MET A 220 28.95 15.87 -0.49
CA MET A 220 30.26 16.47 -0.64
C MET A 220 30.30 17.80 0.11
N LEU A 221 31.26 17.94 1.01
CA LEU A 221 31.60 19.22 1.62
C LEU A 221 32.85 19.76 0.92
N GLU A 222 32.73 20.88 0.19
CA GLU A 222 33.82 21.59 -0.46
C GLU A 222 34.07 22.91 0.27
N VAL A 223 35.30 23.15 0.68
CA VAL A 223 35.72 24.42 1.28
C VAL A 223 36.59 25.17 0.28
N TYR A 224 36.20 26.39 -0.05
CA TYR A 224 36.86 27.25 -1.01
C TYR A 224 37.63 28.38 -0.31
N HIS A 225 38.87 28.64 -0.77
CA HIS A 225 39.64 29.80 -0.43
C HIS A 225 40.20 30.43 -1.71
N ASN A 226 39.98 31.72 -1.92
CA ASN A 226 40.39 32.45 -3.13
C ASN A 226 39.94 31.79 -4.47
N GLY A 227 38.79 31.10 -4.45
CA GLY A 227 38.21 30.45 -5.62
C GLY A 227 38.73 29.02 -5.88
N GLU A 228 39.66 28.53 -5.09
CA GLU A 228 40.17 27.16 -5.16
C GLU A 228 39.62 26.28 -4.04
N ILE A 229 39.41 24.98 -4.32
CA ILE A 229 39.00 24.00 -3.30
C ILE A 229 40.22 23.69 -2.44
N VAL A 230 40.18 24.11 -1.16
CA VAL A 230 41.26 23.86 -0.19
C VAL A 230 41.00 22.68 0.71
N TYR A 231 39.73 22.21 0.75
CA TYR A 231 39.33 21.03 1.50
C TYR A 231 38.10 20.41 0.87
N GLU A 232 38.11 19.09 0.76
CA GLU A 232 37.02 18.31 0.25
C GLU A 232 36.81 17.09 1.16
N ARG A 233 35.58 16.82 1.52
CA ARG A 233 35.23 15.67 2.36
C ARG A 233 33.86 15.11 1.99
N GLU A 234 33.82 13.81 1.83
CA GLU A 234 32.59 13.06 1.76
C GLU A 234 31.99 12.90 3.17
N CYS A 235 30.75 13.31 3.34
CA CYS A 235 30.02 13.24 4.61
C CYS A 235 28.75 12.45 4.44
N ASN A 236 28.51 11.47 5.31
CA ASN A 236 27.21 10.80 5.39
C ASN A 236 26.24 11.72 6.11
N SER A 237 25.20 12.15 5.43
CA SER A 237 24.15 12.98 6.01
C SER A 237 22.85 12.20 6.17
N ILE A 238 22.38 12.09 7.41
CA ILE A 238 21.03 11.64 7.72
C ILE A 238 20.16 12.90 7.83
N TYR A 239 19.73 13.51 6.70
CA TYR A 239 19.01 14.76 6.77
C TYR A 239 17.62 14.77 6.14
N LYS A 240 16.71 15.39 6.88
CA LYS A 240 15.25 15.41 6.70
C LYS A 240 14.72 16.50 5.74
N ARG A 241 15.54 17.41 5.19
CA ARG A 241 15.04 18.50 4.32
C ARG A 241 16.09 18.97 3.32
N GLN A 242 15.65 19.10 2.06
CA GLN A 242 16.34 19.67 0.89
C GLN A 242 17.82 19.28 0.73
N ILE A 243 18.07 18.44 -0.27
CA ILE A 243 19.41 17.95 -0.58
C ILE A 243 20.04 18.91 -1.55
N LYS A 244 21.09 19.55 -1.08
CA LYS A 244 22.17 19.93 -1.97
C LYS A 244 23.17 18.80 -1.95
N ASP A 245 23.43 18.19 -3.10
CA ASP A 245 24.40 17.09 -3.21
C ASP A 245 25.83 17.57 -2.87
N THR A 246 26.05 18.88 -2.85
CA THR A 246 27.31 19.53 -2.49
C THR A 246 27.05 20.75 -1.62
N THR A 247 27.67 20.81 -0.43
CA THR A 247 27.71 22.02 0.40
C THR A 247 29.01 22.75 0.15
N LYS A 248 28.93 23.99 -0.35
CA LYS A 248 30.09 24.85 -0.61
C LYS A 248 30.24 25.86 0.51
N ILE A 249 31.41 25.89 1.13
CA ILE A 249 31.78 26.87 2.15
C ILE A 249 32.88 27.74 1.57
N TYR A 250 32.66 29.06 1.55
CA TYR A 250 33.64 30.02 1.12
C TYR A 250 34.28 30.67 2.33
N LEU A 251 35.59 30.49 2.48
CA LEU A 251 36.35 31.21 3.50
C LEU A 251 36.54 32.67 3.03
N LYS A 252 36.28 33.61 3.94
CA LYS A 252 36.60 35.02 3.66
C LYS A 252 38.11 35.14 3.63
N GLY A 253 38.66 35.70 2.52
CA GLY A 253 40.03 36.13 2.48
C GLY A 253 40.26 37.24 3.53
N GLU A 254 41.43 37.22 4.18
CA GLU A 254 41.88 38.33 4.99
C GLU A 254 42.08 39.59 4.15
#